data_9923da839540550420d00c47f13236ee
#
_entry.id   9923da839540550420d00c47f13236ee
#
_cell.length_a   1.000
_cell.length_b   1.000
_cell.length_c   1.000
_cell.angle_alpha   90.00
_cell.angle_beta   90.00
_cell.angle_gamma   90.00
#
_symmetry.space_group_name_H-M   'P 1'
#
loop_
_entity.id
_entity.type
_entity.pdbx_description
1 polymer ?
#
loop_
_entity_poly.entity_id
_entity_poly.type
_entity_poly.pdbx_seq_one_letter_code
_entity_poly.pdbx_strand_id
1 'polypeptide(L)'
;VFQAGERSAKTALAAPVETLNRIARLEIVDAGNAGAVVLLDSAWTRRKVGIIRLADDGGHPLLDPARYLIQALTPFADVVSGSLDSVLAADVDAILLTDRAGADPAVRAALDAWTRAGGLLIRFAGPRLVETPDGLTPTPLRPGGRALGGPMSWSAPLGLAPLPNKGPLAGLAPPPGVRVARQALGEPRPGLAEMTWAALADGTPLVTGAPR
;
A
#
# COMPACT_ATOMS: atom_id res chain seq x y z
N VAL A 1 4.75 -26.23 24.56
CA VAL A 1 5.55 -27.15 25.40
C VAL A 1 6.58 -27.80 24.50
N PHE A 2 7.87 -27.68 24.85
CA PHE A 2 8.94 -28.41 24.13
C PHE A 2 8.95 -29.87 24.55
N GLN A 3 9.12 -30.76 23.60
CA GLN A 3 9.39 -32.15 23.90
C GLN A 3 10.88 -32.39 24.17
N ALA A 4 11.20 -33.37 25.00
CA ALA A 4 12.60 -33.66 25.30
C ALA A 4 13.37 -34.05 24.01
N GLY A 5 14.45 -33.32 23.70
CA GLY A 5 15.25 -33.51 22.50
C GLY A 5 14.93 -32.57 21.32
N GLU A 6 13.85 -31.81 21.37
CA GLU A 6 13.55 -30.80 20.34
C GLU A 6 14.43 -29.55 20.50
N ARG A 7 14.98 -29.06 19.37
CA ARG A 7 15.79 -27.82 19.32
C ARG A 7 14.97 -26.60 18.90
N SER A 8 13.75 -26.80 18.42
CA SER A 8 12.85 -25.72 18.00
C SER A 8 11.40 -26.15 18.14
N ALA A 9 10.53 -25.23 18.53
CA ALA A 9 9.07 -25.43 18.49
C ALA A 9 8.41 -24.21 17.85
N LYS A 10 7.31 -24.43 17.15
CA LYS A 10 6.48 -23.37 16.59
C LYS A 10 5.11 -23.39 17.24
N THR A 11 4.64 -22.21 17.63
CA THR A 11 3.27 -22.05 18.13
C THR A 11 2.64 -20.81 17.47
N ALA A 12 1.34 -20.86 17.27
CA ALA A 12 0.58 -19.71 16.80
C ALA A 12 -0.16 -19.08 18.01
N LEU A 13 -0.01 -17.79 18.16
CA LEU A 13 -0.82 -17.02 19.11
C LEU A 13 -2.12 -16.60 18.39
N ALA A 14 -3.24 -17.17 18.85
CA ALA A 14 -4.57 -16.79 18.40
C ALA A 14 -5.20 -15.87 19.45
N ALA A 15 -5.25 -14.57 19.13
CA ALA A 15 -5.91 -13.56 19.95
C ALA A 15 -6.46 -12.45 19.05
N PRO A 16 -7.44 -11.63 19.54
CA PRO A 16 -7.87 -10.44 18.80
C PRO A 16 -6.69 -9.51 18.46
N VAL A 17 -6.76 -8.84 17.30
CA VAL A 17 -5.67 -7.99 16.79
C VAL A 17 -5.28 -6.90 17.80
N GLU A 18 -6.25 -6.32 18.50
CA GLU A 18 -6.03 -5.31 19.53
C GLU A 18 -5.19 -5.85 20.71
N THR A 19 -5.39 -7.11 21.04
CA THR A 19 -4.59 -7.77 22.08
C THR A 19 -3.19 -8.08 21.57
N LEU A 20 -3.06 -8.60 20.34
CA LEU A 20 -1.76 -8.90 19.71
C LEU A 20 -0.93 -7.62 19.58
N ASN A 21 -1.54 -6.51 19.16
CA ASN A 21 -0.86 -5.21 19.01
C ASN A 21 -0.41 -4.56 20.34
N ARG A 22 -0.90 -5.06 21.49
CA ARG A 22 -0.50 -4.60 22.81
C ARG A 22 0.58 -5.44 23.47
N ILE A 23 0.98 -6.54 22.84
CA ILE A 23 2.06 -7.38 23.36
C ILE A 23 3.37 -6.63 23.17
N ALA A 24 4.03 -6.28 24.25
CA ALA A 24 5.34 -5.61 24.25
C ALA A 24 6.51 -6.57 24.29
N ARG A 25 6.28 -7.81 24.79
CA ARG A 25 7.33 -8.84 24.89
C ARG A 25 6.75 -10.25 24.85
N LEU A 26 7.54 -11.17 24.36
CA LEU A 26 7.33 -12.61 24.50
C LEU A 26 8.45 -13.18 25.35
N GLU A 27 8.13 -14.09 26.27
CA GLU A 27 9.11 -14.75 27.12
C GLU A 27 8.82 -16.24 27.24
N ILE A 28 9.89 -17.03 27.34
CA ILE A 28 9.77 -18.45 27.64
C ILE A 28 9.66 -18.56 29.16
N VAL A 29 8.51 -19.10 29.64
CA VAL A 29 8.24 -19.27 31.07
C VAL A 29 9.35 -20.16 31.68
N ASP A 30 9.78 -19.82 32.86
CA ASP A 30 10.81 -20.52 33.65
C ASP A 30 12.21 -20.52 33.05
N ALA A 31 12.48 -19.77 31.98
CA ALA A 31 13.82 -19.73 31.38
C ALA A 31 14.78 -18.69 31.99
N GLY A 32 14.34 -17.74 32.79
CA GLY A 32 15.10 -16.80 33.63
C GLY A 32 16.33 -16.11 33.05
N ASN A 33 16.48 -16.02 31.73
CA ASN A 33 17.60 -15.40 31.05
C ASN A 33 17.19 -14.50 29.88
N ALA A 34 18.03 -13.54 29.51
CA ALA A 34 17.76 -12.58 28.46
C ALA A 34 17.56 -13.22 27.09
N GLY A 35 18.11 -14.39 26.80
CA GLY A 35 17.90 -15.11 25.54
C GLY A 35 16.52 -15.74 25.43
N ALA A 36 15.76 -15.81 26.52
CA ALA A 36 14.39 -16.31 26.55
C ALA A 36 13.35 -15.21 26.37
N VAL A 37 13.76 -13.97 26.11
CA VAL A 37 12.87 -12.81 25.97
C VAL A 37 13.08 -12.16 24.61
N VAL A 38 11.98 -11.91 23.90
CA VAL A 38 11.94 -11.10 22.68
C VAL A 38 11.05 -9.90 22.91
N LEU A 39 11.61 -8.71 22.72
CA LEU A 39 10.83 -7.46 22.72
C LEU A 39 10.18 -7.29 21.36
N LEU A 40 8.91 -6.93 21.38
CA LEU A 40 8.12 -6.63 20.18
C LEU A 40 8.02 -5.11 20.03
N ASP A 41 8.43 -4.61 18.89
CA ASP A 41 8.31 -3.21 18.52
C ASP A 41 7.13 -2.98 17.53
N SER A 42 7.03 -1.77 17.00
CA SER A 42 5.99 -1.39 16.05
C SER A 42 6.01 -2.20 14.74
N ALA A 43 7.10 -2.89 14.40
CA ALA A 43 7.17 -3.73 13.22
C ALA A 43 6.31 -5.01 13.35
N TRP A 44 6.00 -5.42 14.57
CA TRP A 44 5.15 -6.59 14.86
C TRP A 44 3.66 -6.22 14.95
N THR A 45 3.34 -4.92 14.97
CA THR A 45 1.97 -4.43 15.08
C THR A 45 1.28 -4.54 13.73
N ARG A 46 0.10 -5.15 13.68
CA ARG A 46 -0.75 -5.10 12.48
C ARG A 46 -1.31 -3.70 12.32
N ARG A 47 -1.00 -3.07 11.20
CA ARG A 47 -1.48 -1.73 10.87
C ARG A 47 -2.94 -1.79 10.41
N LYS A 48 -3.70 -0.76 10.75
CA LYS A 48 -5.05 -0.57 10.21
C LYS A 48 -4.97 0.14 8.86
N VAL A 49 -5.62 -0.42 7.86
CA VAL A 49 -5.61 0.11 6.50
C VAL A 49 -7.04 0.35 6.04
N GLY A 50 -7.34 1.59 5.69
CA GLY A 50 -8.63 1.99 5.15
C GLY A 50 -8.67 1.86 3.64
N ILE A 51 -9.75 1.30 3.09
CA ILE A 51 -10.04 1.30 1.66
C ILE A 51 -11.35 2.04 1.45
N ILE A 52 -11.28 3.22 0.83
CA ILE A 52 -12.49 4.01 0.59
C ILE A 52 -13.26 3.42 -0.58
N ARG A 53 -14.52 3.09 -0.33
CA ARG A 53 -15.51 2.67 -1.33
C ARG A 53 -16.56 3.77 -1.47
N LEU A 54 -16.80 4.20 -2.70
CA LEU A 54 -17.89 5.11 -3.01
C LEU A 54 -19.06 4.31 -3.59
N ALA A 55 -20.28 4.84 -3.46
CA ALA A 55 -21.51 4.15 -3.84
C ALA A 55 -21.60 3.72 -5.31
N ASP A 56 -20.82 4.35 -6.21
CA ASP A 56 -20.86 4.12 -7.66
C ASP A 56 -19.89 3.06 -8.17
N ASP A 57 -19.38 2.16 -7.34
CA ASP A 57 -18.46 1.07 -7.76
C ASP A 57 -19.16 -0.04 -8.59
N GLY A 58 -20.17 0.35 -9.33
CA GLY A 58 -20.70 -0.36 -10.53
C GLY A 58 -20.96 -1.85 -10.35
N GLY A 59 -21.56 -2.27 -9.27
CA GLY A 59 -22.38 -3.49 -9.17
C GLY A 59 -21.76 -4.86 -9.47
N HIS A 60 -20.55 -4.96 -10.03
CA HIS A 60 -19.90 -6.23 -10.31
C HIS A 60 -18.77 -6.52 -9.32
N PRO A 61 -18.98 -7.41 -8.33
CA PRO A 61 -17.97 -7.71 -7.29
C PRO A 61 -16.62 -8.21 -7.85
N LEU A 62 -16.61 -8.79 -9.04
CA LEU A 62 -15.40 -9.32 -9.69
C LEU A 62 -14.55 -8.24 -10.37
N LEU A 63 -15.15 -7.08 -10.67
CA LEU A 63 -14.47 -5.95 -11.33
C LEU A 63 -14.07 -4.86 -10.33
N ASP A 64 -14.38 -5.04 -9.05
CA ASP A 64 -14.04 -4.08 -7.99
C ASP A 64 -12.53 -4.17 -7.66
N PRO A 65 -11.73 -3.13 -7.99
CA PRO A 65 -10.31 -3.11 -7.65
C PRO A 65 -10.03 -3.21 -6.15
N ALA A 66 -10.96 -2.73 -5.31
CA ALA A 66 -10.84 -2.78 -3.86
C ALA A 66 -10.79 -4.22 -3.35
N ARG A 67 -11.49 -5.16 -4.01
CA ARG A 67 -11.47 -6.58 -3.63
C ARG A 67 -10.05 -7.17 -3.66
N TYR A 68 -9.28 -6.86 -4.70
CA TYR A 68 -7.90 -7.36 -4.82
C TYR A 68 -7.01 -6.78 -3.72
N LEU A 69 -7.19 -5.50 -3.39
CA LEU A 69 -6.47 -4.86 -2.29
C LEU A 69 -6.84 -5.48 -0.94
N ILE A 70 -8.12 -5.71 -0.67
CA ILE A 70 -8.59 -6.38 0.55
C ILE A 70 -7.96 -7.76 0.68
N GLN A 71 -8.03 -8.58 -0.37
CA GLN A 71 -7.45 -9.92 -0.36
C GLN A 71 -5.93 -9.93 -0.14
N ALA A 72 -5.22 -8.99 -0.76
CA ALA A 72 -3.77 -8.89 -0.63
C ALA A 72 -3.34 -8.40 0.75
N LEU A 73 -4.11 -7.51 1.39
CA LEU A 73 -3.75 -6.88 2.66
C LEU A 73 -4.25 -7.64 3.89
N THR A 74 -5.39 -8.35 3.80
CA THR A 74 -5.98 -9.09 4.94
C THR A 74 -5.00 -10.01 5.69
N PRO A 75 -4.04 -10.71 5.06
CA PRO A 75 -3.06 -11.51 5.78
C PRO A 75 -2.10 -10.68 6.65
N PHE A 76 -1.90 -9.39 6.33
CA PHE A 76 -0.83 -8.56 6.89
C PHE A 76 -1.35 -7.35 7.69
N ALA A 77 -2.57 -6.89 7.43
CA ALA A 77 -3.16 -5.70 8.01
C ALA A 77 -4.59 -5.93 8.48
N ASP A 78 -5.07 -5.05 9.35
CA ASP A 78 -6.49 -4.94 9.70
C ASP A 78 -7.16 -4.00 8.68
N VAL A 79 -8.01 -4.57 7.81
CA VAL A 79 -8.56 -3.83 6.67
C VAL A 79 -9.97 -3.35 6.97
N VAL A 80 -10.14 -2.03 7.00
CA VAL A 80 -11.43 -1.35 7.11
C VAL A 80 -11.86 -0.84 5.74
N SER A 81 -13.02 -1.26 5.25
CA SER A 81 -13.53 -0.86 3.93
C SER A 81 -14.91 -0.22 4.06
N GLY A 82 -15.06 0.99 3.52
CA GLY A 82 -16.33 1.72 3.63
C GLY A 82 -16.30 3.14 3.08
N SER A 83 -17.23 3.98 3.55
CA SER A 83 -17.26 5.41 3.24
C SER A 83 -16.07 6.13 3.87
N LEU A 84 -15.78 7.35 3.39
CA LEU A 84 -14.73 8.19 3.97
C LEU A 84 -14.89 8.36 5.49
N ASP A 85 -16.10 8.69 5.94
CA ASP A 85 -16.37 8.93 7.36
C ASP A 85 -16.13 7.68 8.21
N SER A 86 -16.56 6.51 7.73
CA SER A 86 -16.34 5.25 8.44
C SER A 86 -14.86 4.86 8.52
N VAL A 87 -14.10 5.14 7.46
CA VAL A 87 -12.65 4.88 7.41
C VAL A 87 -11.90 5.83 8.33
N LEU A 88 -12.23 7.13 8.31
CA LEU A 88 -11.61 8.11 9.21
C LEU A 88 -11.94 7.86 10.69
N ALA A 89 -13.18 7.44 10.99
CA ALA A 89 -13.60 7.10 12.35
C ALA A 89 -12.90 5.83 12.91
N ALA A 90 -12.36 4.98 12.04
CA ALA A 90 -11.67 3.74 12.44
C ALA A 90 -10.22 3.97 12.88
N ASP A 91 -9.71 5.20 12.84
CA ASP A 91 -8.32 5.55 13.20
C ASP A 91 -7.30 4.66 12.46
N VAL A 92 -7.27 4.80 11.13
CA VAL A 92 -6.43 4.02 10.23
C VAL A 92 -5.06 4.66 10.03
N ASP A 93 -4.02 3.85 9.89
CA ASP A 93 -2.63 4.29 9.61
C ASP A 93 -2.43 4.69 8.14
N ALA A 94 -3.13 4.03 7.24
CA ALA A 94 -3.04 4.27 5.80
C ALA A 94 -4.43 4.22 5.15
N ILE A 95 -4.64 5.06 4.14
CA ILE A 95 -5.85 5.05 3.31
C ILE A 95 -5.46 4.75 1.87
N LEU A 96 -6.14 3.78 1.26
CA LEU A 96 -5.97 3.40 -0.14
C LEU A 96 -7.17 3.88 -0.96
N LEU A 97 -6.84 4.54 -2.07
CA LEU A 97 -7.81 4.94 -3.10
C LEU A 97 -7.45 4.26 -4.42
N THR A 98 -8.40 3.52 -4.97
CA THR A 98 -8.29 2.90 -6.30
C THR A 98 -8.37 3.96 -7.42
N ASP A 99 -8.27 3.53 -8.69
CA ASP A 99 -8.44 4.40 -9.84
C ASP A 99 -9.88 4.92 -9.93
N ARG A 100 -10.08 6.14 -9.50
CA ARG A 100 -11.36 6.85 -9.50
C ARG A 100 -11.21 8.21 -10.15
N ALA A 101 -12.28 8.70 -10.72
CA ALA A 101 -12.40 10.11 -11.09
C ALA A 101 -12.10 10.99 -9.87
N GLY A 102 -11.69 12.21 -10.10
CA GLY A 102 -11.29 13.15 -9.06
C GLY A 102 -12.27 13.18 -7.89
N ALA A 103 -11.73 13.18 -6.70
CA ALA A 103 -12.52 13.18 -5.49
C ALA A 103 -13.38 14.46 -5.39
N ASP A 104 -14.60 14.31 -4.87
CA ASP A 104 -15.42 15.44 -4.47
C ASP A 104 -14.59 16.45 -3.65
N PRO A 105 -14.79 17.78 -3.82
CA PRO A 105 -14.01 18.79 -3.10
C PRO A 105 -13.98 18.60 -1.59
N ALA A 106 -15.08 18.15 -0.98
CA ALA A 106 -15.15 17.89 0.47
C ALA A 106 -14.30 16.67 0.84
N VAL A 107 -14.39 15.58 0.08
CA VAL A 107 -13.57 14.36 0.26
C VAL A 107 -12.08 14.70 0.08
N ARG A 108 -11.75 15.49 -0.94
CA ARG A 108 -10.38 15.93 -1.18
C ARG A 108 -9.83 16.75 -0.01
N ALA A 109 -10.60 17.71 0.50
CA ALA A 109 -10.20 18.54 1.63
C ALA A 109 -9.98 17.71 2.90
N ALA A 110 -10.86 16.76 3.18
CA ALA A 110 -10.73 15.87 4.34
C ALA A 110 -9.49 14.96 4.23
N LEU A 111 -9.24 14.37 3.07
CA LEU A 111 -8.04 13.55 2.83
C LEU A 111 -6.74 14.36 2.89
N ASP A 112 -6.76 15.58 2.37
CA ASP A 112 -5.62 16.50 2.44
C ASP A 112 -5.31 16.87 3.91
N ALA A 113 -6.31 17.21 4.67
CA ALA A 113 -6.16 17.50 6.10
C ALA A 113 -5.64 16.29 6.89
N TRP A 114 -6.21 15.11 6.64
CA TRP A 114 -5.77 13.87 7.28
C TRP A 114 -4.33 13.51 6.93
N THR A 115 -3.92 13.67 5.67
CA THR A 115 -2.55 13.41 5.22
C THR A 115 -1.56 14.39 5.87
N ARG A 116 -1.92 15.69 5.99
CA ARG A 116 -1.10 16.69 6.71
C ARG A 116 -0.98 16.42 8.21
N ALA A 117 -1.95 15.73 8.78
CA ALA A 117 -1.88 15.28 10.17
C ALA A 117 -0.98 14.04 10.36
N GLY A 118 -0.36 13.51 9.30
CA GLY A 118 0.59 12.41 9.34
C GLY A 118 0.08 11.10 8.76
N GLY A 119 -1.14 11.06 8.22
CA GLY A 119 -1.71 9.88 7.59
C GLY A 119 -1.04 9.54 6.24
N LEU A 120 -0.93 8.26 5.91
CA LEU A 120 -0.39 7.76 4.65
C LEU A 120 -1.49 7.55 3.62
N LEU A 121 -1.57 8.40 2.59
CA LEU A 121 -2.49 8.22 1.48
C LEU A 121 -1.79 7.52 0.30
N ILE A 122 -2.32 6.36 -0.11
CA ILE A 122 -1.87 5.61 -1.29
C ILE A 122 -2.92 5.75 -2.39
N ARG A 123 -2.54 6.40 -3.48
CA ARG A 123 -3.40 6.68 -4.62
C ARG A 123 -3.02 5.82 -5.81
N PHE A 124 -3.91 4.92 -6.24
CA PHE A 124 -3.70 4.16 -7.47
C PHE A 124 -4.17 5.00 -8.66
N ALA A 125 -3.24 5.23 -9.59
CA ALA A 125 -3.52 6.02 -10.78
C ALA A 125 -3.86 5.13 -11.98
N GLY A 126 -4.94 5.46 -12.65
CA GLY A 126 -5.40 4.83 -13.88
C GLY A 126 -6.15 5.83 -14.76
N PRO A 127 -6.87 5.35 -15.79
CA PRO A 127 -7.52 6.22 -16.77
C PRO A 127 -8.48 7.26 -16.17
N ARG A 128 -9.26 6.86 -15.15
CA ARG A 128 -10.26 7.74 -14.52
C ARG A 128 -9.63 8.93 -13.81
N LEU A 129 -8.54 8.66 -13.06
CA LEU A 129 -7.82 9.72 -12.36
C LEU A 129 -7.04 10.60 -13.32
N VAL A 130 -6.55 10.06 -14.44
CA VAL A 130 -5.90 10.84 -15.50
C VAL A 130 -6.89 11.80 -16.15
N GLU A 131 -8.13 11.37 -16.42
CA GLU A 131 -9.19 12.20 -17.00
C GLU A 131 -9.68 13.29 -16.04
N THR A 132 -9.77 12.97 -14.76
CA THR A 132 -10.26 13.92 -13.73
C THR A 132 -9.31 13.92 -12.53
N PRO A 133 -8.19 14.67 -12.62
CA PRO A 133 -7.23 14.77 -11.53
C PRO A 133 -7.82 15.43 -10.28
N ASP A 134 -7.46 14.92 -9.09
CA ASP A 134 -7.91 15.46 -7.81
C ASP A 134 -6.82 16.22 -7.03
N GLY A 135 -5.60 16.25 -7.54
CA GLY A 135 -4.47 16.92 -6.88
C GLY A 135 -3.95 16.19 -5.62
N LEU A 136 -4.40 14.96 -5.37
CA LEU A 136 -3.92 14.12 -4.25
C LEU A 136 -2.71 13.26 -4.60
N THR A 137 -2.24 13.31 -5.85
CA THR A 137 -1.03 12.62 -6.30
C THR A 137 0.22 13.45 -6.05
N PRO A 138 1.38 12.84 -5.74
CA PRO A 138 2.65 13.56 -5.54
C PRO A 138 3.12 14.35 -6.76
N THR A 139 2.75 13.89 -7.96
CA THR A 139 3.02 14.57 -9.23
C THR A 139 1.76 14.61 -10.09
N PRO A 140 1.52 15.67 -10.87
CA PRO A 140 0.45 15.72 -11.86
C PRO A 140 0.56 14.53 -12.83
N LEU A 141 -0.59 14.06 -13.31
CA LEU A 141 -0.65 12.97 -14.28
C LEU A 141 -0.76 13.53 -15.71
N ARG A 142 -0.05 12.91 -16.63
CA ARG A 142 -0.16 13.24 -18.06
C ARG A 142 -1.42 12.65 -18.65
N PRO A 143 -2.15 13.40 -19.50
CA PRO A 143 -3.24 12.86 -20.28
C PRO A 143 -2.82 11.64 -21.14
N GLY A 144 -3.71 10.67 -21.31
CA GLY A 144 -3.56 9.55 -22.23
C GLY A 144 -2.88 8.31 -21.68
N GLY A 145 -2.07 8.38 -20.62
CA GLY A 145 -1.37 7.22 -20.09
C GLY A 145 -0.49 6.47 -21.11
N ARG A 146 -0.07 5.24 -20.79
CA ARG A 146 0.72 4.38 -21.70
C ARG A 146 0.20 2.94 -21.67
N ALA A 147 -0.03 2.35 -22.85
CA ALA A 147 -0.30 0.93 -23.01
C ALA A 147 0.91 0.23 -23.66
N LEU A 148 1.32 -0.92 -23.11
CA LEU A 148 2.45 -1.72 -23.56
C LEU A 148 1.93 -3.12 -23.94
N GLY A 149 2.40 -3.67 -25.08
CA GLY A 149 2.05 -5.02 -25.48
C GLY A 149 0.66 -5.18 -26.09
N GLY A 150 -0.01 -4.12 -26.54
CA GLY A 150 -1.24 -4.20 -27.34
C GLY A 150 -0.96 -4.34 -28.84
N PRO A 151 -1.98 -4.70 -29.66
CA PRO A 151 -1.82 -4.87 -31.12
C PRO A 151 -1.38 -3.59 -31.85
N MET A 152 -1.51 -2.43 -31.21
CA MET A 152 -1.07 -1.12 -31.71
C MET A 152 0.19 -0.61 -31.00
N SER A 153 0.86 -1.45 -30.17
CA SER A 153 2.04 -1.07 -29.40
C SER A 153 3.25 -1.89 -29.82
N TRP A 154 4.34 -1.21 -30.15
CA TRP A 154 5.64 -1.84 -30.52
C TRP A 154 6.44 -2.30 -29.29
N SER A 155 6.02 -1.97 -28.07
CA SER A 155 6.73 -2.28 -26.84
C SER A 155 6.02 -3.38 -26.04
N ALA A 156 6.80 -4.38 -25.60
CA ALA A 156 6.31 -5.44 -24.71
C ALA A 156 6.02 -4.89 -23.29
N PRO A 157 5.19 -5.58 -22.49
CA PRO A 157 5.02 -5.26 -21.08
C PRO A 157 6.35 -5.25 -20.33
N LEU A 158 6.57 -4.24 -19.49
CA LEU A 158 7.84 -4.01 -18.79
C LEU A 158 7.84 -4.59 -17.39
N GLY A 159 8.97 -5.13 -16.96
CA GLY A 159 9.23 -5.51 -15.59
C GLY A 159 9.59 -4.29 -14.73
N LEU A 160 9.70 -4.51 -13.41
CA LEU A 160 10.24 -3.51 -12.51
C LEU A 160 11.76 -3.44 -12.61
N ALA A 161 12.30 -2.23 -12.48
CA ALA A 161 13.73 -2.04 -12.22
C ALA A 161 14.09 -2.51 -10.80
N PRO A 162 15.39 -2.74 -10.49
CA PRO A 162 15.83 -2.91 -9.12
C PRO A 162 15.34 -1.77 -8.23
N LEU A 163 14.85 -2.10 -7.03
CA LEU A 163 14.37 -1.08 -6.11
C LEU A 163 15.55 -0.27 -5.52
N PRO A 164 15.33 1.01 -5.19
CA PRO A 164 16.38 1.85 -4.63
C PRO A 164 16.90 1.31 -3.28
N ASN A 165 18.18 1.54 -2.99
CA ASN A 165 18.81 1.17 -1.71
C ASN A 165 18.39 2.10 -0.54
N LYS A 166 17.61 3.16 -0.82
CA LYS A 166 17.11 4.13 0.16
C LYS A 166 15.62 4.38 -0.06
N GLY A 167 14.94 4.77 1.01
CA GLY A 167 13.51 5.10 0.97
C GLY A 167 12.61 3.95 1.43
N PRO A 168 11.29 4.09 1.30
CA PRO A 168 10.31 3.18 1.89
C PRO A 168 10.35 1.75 1.37
N LEU A 169 10.90 1.54 0.16
CA LEU A 169 11.00 0.22 -0.47
C LEU A 169 12.43 -0.36 -0.41
N ALA A 170 13.34 0.26 0.35
CA ALA A 170 14.71 -0.21 0.50
C ALA A 170 14.76 -1.62 1.11
N GLY A 171 15.64 -2.45 0.58
CA GLY A 171 15.81 -3.84 1.06
C GLY A 171 14.78 -4.83 0.53
N LEU A 172 13.76 -4.37 -0.22
CA LEU A 172 12.82 -5.26 -0.88
C LEU A 172 13.36 -5.72 -2.24
N ALA A 173 13.07 -6.95 -2.62
CA ALA A 173 13.31 -7.45 -3.97
C ALA A 173 12.07 -7.20 -4.84
N PRO A 174 12.23 -6.79 -6.12
CA PRO A 174 11.10 -6.72 -7.03
C PRO A 174 10.46 -8.12 -7.18
N PRO A 175 9.12 -8.23 -7.13
CA PRO A 175 8.46 -9.51 -7.29
C PRO A 175 8.77 -10.10 -8.67
N PRO A 176 9.21 -11.37 -8.76
CA PRO A 176 9.55 -12.00 -10.02
C PRO A 176 8.32 -12.16 -10.92
N GLY A 177 8.51 -12.02 -12.23
CA GLY A 177 7.47 -12.27 -13.22
C GLY A 177 6.40 -11.18 -13.37
N VAL A 178 6.39 -10.16 -12.52
CA VAL A 178 5.46 -9.03 -12.66
C VAL A 178 5.80 -8.22 -13.92
N ARG A 179 4.77 -7.99 -14.74
CA ARG A 179 4.86 -7.18 -15.96
C ARG A 179 3.74 -6.14 -15.97
N VAL A 180 4.12 -4.91 -16.26
CA VAL A 180 3.19 -3.77 -16.38
C VAL A 180 2.86 -3.56 -17.85
N ALA A 181 1.59 -3.72 -18.20
CA ALA A 181 1.06 -3.52 -19.54
C ALA A 181 0.39 -2.15 -19.72
N ARG A 182 -0.10 -1.54 -18.66
CA ARG A 182 -0.74 -0.21 -18.69
C ARG A 182 -0.24 0.63 -17.53
N GLN A 183 -0.06 1.92 -17.78
CA GLN A 183 0.46 2.86 -16.79
C GLN A 183 -0.13 4.25 -17.01
N ALA A 184 -0.57 4.89 -15.94
CA ALA A 184 -0.72 6.33 -15.87
C ALA A 184 0.68 6.95 -15.73
N LEU A 185 0.99 7.98 -16.49
CA LEU A 185 2.30 8.62 -16.48
C LEU A 185 2.26 9.88 -15.63
N GLY A 186 3.24 10.03 -14.74
CA GLY A 186 3.52 11.31 -14.09
C GLY A 186 4.08 12.33 -15.08
N GLU A 187 3.75 13.59 -14.87
CA GLU A 187 4.34 14.70 -15.63
C GLU A 187 5.84 14.84 -15.31
N PRO A 188 6.72 14.90 -16.34
CA PRO A 188 8.14 15.17 -16.12
C PRO A 188 8.30 16.54 -15.45
N ARG A 189 8.99 16.56 -14.31
CA ARG A 189 9.27 17.79 -13.56
C ARG A 189 10.59 17.66 -12.79
N PRO A 190 11.25 18.77 -12.44
CA PRO A 190 12.38 18.74 -11.51
C PRO A 190 11.98 18.05 -10.20
N GLY A 191 12.87 17.21 -9.64
CA GLY A 191 12.62 16.47 -8.40
C GLY A 191 11.80 15.18 -8.55
N LEU A 192 11.30 14.83 -9.75
CA LEU A 192 10.53 13.60 -9.94
C LEU A 192 11.36 12.34 -9.61
N ALA A 193 12.65 12.35 -9.95
CA ALA A 193 13.55 11.23 -9.64
C ALA A 193 13.70 11.00 -8.13
N GLU A 194 13.78 12.06 -7.33
CA GLU A 194 13.90 11.99 -5.87
C GLU A 194 12.61 11.50 -5.22
N MET A 195 11.46 11.78 -5.84
CA MET A 195 10.15 11.28 -5.41
C MET A 195 9.86 9.85 -5.89
N THR A 196 10.68 9.28 -6.78
CA THR A 196 10.45 7.95 -7.35
C THR A 196 10.96 6.86 -6.43
N TRP A 197 10.06 6.06 -5.88
CA TRP A 197 10.36 4.92 -5.01
C TRP A 197 10.49 3.60 -5.77
N ALA A 198 9.81 3.47 -6.91
CA ALA A 198 9.99 2.35 -7.84
C ALA A 198 9.81 2.82 -9.28
N ALA A 199 10.56 2.21 -10.19
CA ALA A 199 10.50 2.47 -11.62
C ALA A 199 10.34 1.18 -12.42
N LEU A 200 9.92 1.29 -13.66
CA LEU A 200 9.97 0.21 -14.65
C LEU A 200 11.39 0.06 -15.22
N ALA A 201 11.65 -1.04 -15.90
CA ALA A 201 12.96 -1.37 -16.47
C ALA A 201 13.50 -0.32 -17.46
N ASP A 202 12.64 0.51 -18.03
CA ASP A 202 13.00 1.64 -18.88
C ASP A 202 13.24 2.97 -18.12
N GLY A 203 13.21 2.93 -16.80
CA GLY A 203 13.39 4.09 -15.92
C GLY A 203 12.12 4.91 -15.68
N THR A 204 10.97 4.55 -16.28
CA THR A 204 9.71 5.28 -16.06
C THR A 204 9.23 5.09 -14.61
N PRO A 205 8.92 6.17 -13.87
CA PRO A 205 8.39 6.09 -12.52
C PRO A 205 7.10 5.28 -12.43
N LEU A 206 7.03 4.33 -11.50
CA LEU A 206 5.85 3.52 -11.22
C LEU A 206 5.23 3.88 -9.87
N VAL A 207 6.05 4.06 -8.86
CA VAL A 207 5.62 4.49 -7.53
C VAL A 207 6.35 5.77 -7.19
N THR A 208 5.58 6.80 -6.86
CA THR A 208 6.10 8.09 -6.43
C THR A 208 5.52 8.46 -5.07
N GLY A 209 6.29 9.12 -4.24
CA GLY A 209 5.86 9.60 -2.94
C GLY A 209 6.49 10.91 -2.56
N ALA A 210 5.75 11.72 -1.82
CA ALA A 210 6.22 12.99 -1.27
C ALA A 210 5.54 13.25 0.08
N PRO A 211 6.20 13.94 1.02
CA PRO A 211 5.53 14.48 2.20
C PRO A 211 4.54 15.58 1.77
N ARG A 212 3.51 15.80 2.58
CA ARG A 212 2.47 16.78 2.30
C ARG A 212 2.33 17.80 3.42
#